data_ce07a91e55fe63dcf00a9c2287c7fd48
#
_entry.id   ce07a91e55fe63dcf00a9c2287c7fd48
#
_cell.length_a   1.000
_cell.length_b   1.000
_cell.length_c   1.000
_cell.angle_alpha   90.00
_cell.angle_beta   90.00
_cell.angle_gamma   90.00
#
_symmetry.space_group_name_H-M   'P 1'
#
loop_
_entity.id
_entity.type
_entity.pdbx_description
1 polymer ?
#
loop_
_entity_poly.entity_id
_entity_poly.type
_entity_poly.pdbx_seq_one_letter_code
_entity_poly.pdbx_strand_id
1 'polypeptide(L)'
;MKWICLVFVMLLVFACNESEVSGVTVGFYNVENLFDTIDDPTKYDEQYTPSSDRRWNEEKYQTKLTNLAKVISQLNNDQAPEFLGLCEVENREVLEDLIATKALEPFEYKIAHIESPDERGIDVAFLYQEKLFKVTDIDAHQPDLSAFDDKTRDILHVEGKIASGESMHFIVNHWPSRGEGLRKSEPKRILAAEKLKEIYTTILREDPQAKIIVMGDFNDEPSNKSISNTLAVSCDVNSVKATQLFNAFCELEQQDFGSYKYRSYWDMLDQIMISNALLADTTGLHYQHNSASIKNEYWLEQHGNKYEGSPLRTFGGRKYLGGYSDHFPVYISLEL
;
A
#
# COMPACT_ATOMS: atom_id res chain seq x y z
N MET A 1 63.01 38.58 28.97
CA MET A 1 62.18 38.27 27.80
C MET A 1 61.38 36.99 28.11
N LYS A 2 60.13 37.12 28.45
CA LYS A 2 59.27 35.96 28.72
C LYS A 2 58.39 35.75 27.47
N TRP A 3 58.48 34.58 26.84
CA TRP A 3 57.66 34.18 25.70
C TRP A 3 56.36 33.56 26.26
N ILE A 4 55.24 34.13 25.91
CA ILE A 4 53.90 33.61 26.19
C ILE A 4 53.48 32.81 24.94
N CYS A 5 53.40 31.49 25.06
CA CYS A 5 52.79 30.63 24.05
C CYS A 5 51.27 30.70 24.20
N LEU A 6 50.56 31.33 23.22
CA LEU A 6 49.14 31.22 23.08
C LEU A 6 48.78 29.88 22.41
N VAL A 7 48.13 28.99 23.14
CA VAL A 7 47.52 27.77 22.58
C VAL A 7 46.12 28.10 22.07
N PHE A 8 45.95 28.07 20.75
CA PHE A 8 44.66 28.20 20.11
C PHE A 8 43.97 26.84 20.17
N VAL A 9 42.95 26.71 21.02
CA VAL A 9 42.05 25.53 21.01
C VAL A 9 41.01 25.76 19.94
N MET A 10 41.13 25.03 18.83
CA MET A 10 40.13 25.03 17.73
C MET A 10 39.01 24.06 18.12
N LEU A 11 37.90 24.59 18.60
CA LEU A 11 36.67 23.86 18.81
C LEU A 11 36.07 23.50 17.43
N LEU A 12 36.24 22.22 17.02
CA LEU A 12 35.50 21.62 15.92
C LEU A 12 34.08 21.41 16.40
N VAL A 13 33.15 22.30 16.00
CA VAL A 13 31.73 22.09 16.10
C VAL A 13 31.37 21.10 14.97
N PHE A 14 31.17 19.83 15.32
CA PHE A 14 30.45 18.91 14.43
C PHE A 14 28.99 19.36 14.37
N ALA A 15 28.62 20.10 13.34
CA ALA A 15 27.25 20.26 12.95
C ALA A 15 26.78 18.87 12.48
N CYS A 16 25.96 18.20 13.28
CA CYS A 16 25.07 17.15 12.76
C CYS A 16 24.20 17.82 11.71
N ASN A 17 24.49 17.61 10.44
CA ASN A 17 23.50 17.84 9.41
C ASN A 17 22.44 16.75 9.62
N GLU A 18 21.36 17.07 10.31
CA GLU A 18 20.10 16.38 10.09
C GLU A 18 19.78 16.64 8.61
N SER A 19 19.86 15.60 7.80
CA SER A 19 19.35 15.65 6.43
C SER A 19 17.88 15.99 6.56
N GLU A 20 17.49 17.20 6.17
CA GLU A 20 16.08 17.53 5.97
C GLU A 20 15.50 16.42 5.08
N VAL A 21 14.52 15.69 5.60
CA VAL A 21 13.75 14.71 4.83
C VAL A 21 12.98 15.54 3.82
N SER A 22 13.51 15.64 2.60
CA SER A 22 12.97 16.50 1.55
C SER A 22 11.67 15.97 0.92
N GLY A 23 11.19 14.81 1.35
CA GLY A 23 9.97 14.17 0.85
C GLY A 23 9.65 12.90 1.63
N VAL A 24 8.38 12.54 1.64
CA VAL A 24 7.83 11.32 2.25
C VAL A 24 7.15 10.51 1.16
N THR A 25 7.49 9.23 1.03
CA THR A 25 6.85 8.32 0.08
C THR A 25 5.76 7.52 0.76
N VAL A 26 4.59 7.49 0.12
CA VAL A 26 3.47 6.62 0.50
C VAL A 26 3.27 5.60 -0.61
N GLY A 27 3.44 4.32 -0.30
CA GLY A 27 3.30 3.22 -1.24
C GLY A 27 2.11 2.32 -0.93
N PHE A 28 1.68 1.58 -1.95
CA PHE A 28 0.78 0.45 -1.81
C PHE A 28 1.25 -0.72 -2.67
N TYR A 29 1.16 -1.95 -2.15
CA TYR A 29 1.56 -3.14 -2.88
C TYR A 29 0.66 -4.34 -2.56
N ASN A 30 -0.02 -4.87 -3.57
CA ASN A 30 -0.59 -6.21 -3.50
C ASN A 30 0.57 -7.21 -3.63
N VAL A 31 0.81 -8.01 -2.58
CA VAL A 31 1.98 -8.89 -2.50
C VAL A 31 1.73 -10.29 -3.07
N GLU A 32 0.60 -10.54 -3.73
CA GLU A 32 0.21 -11.83 -4.30
C GLU A 32 0.37 -12.97 -3.29
N ASN A 33 -0.57 -13.08 -2.34
CA ASN A 33 -0.69 -14.22 -1.42
C ASN A 33 0.60 -14.52 -0.64
N LEU A 34 1.00 -13.63 0.25
CA LEU A 34 2.08 -13.87 1.20
C LEU A 34 1.56 -14.75 2.34
N PHE A 35 1.72 -16.05 2.19
CA PHE A 35 1.40 -17.09 3.18
C PHE A 35 2.67 -17.69 3.75
N ASP A 36 2.61 -18.12 5.00
CA ASP A 36 3.61 -19.00 5.58
C ASP A 36 3.49 -20.45 5.03
N THR A 37 3.97 -21.46 5.72
CA THR A 37 3.91 -22.85 5.26
C THR A 37 3.04 -23.74 6.17
N ILE A 38 2.29 -23.12 7.09
CA ILE A 38 1.49 -23.78 8.11
C ILE A 38 0.02 -23.70 7.69
N ASP A 39 -0.68 -24.83 7.72
CA ASP A 39 -2.10 -24.93 7.39
C ASP A 39 -2.97 -24.37 8.54
N ASP A 40 -3.80 -23.36 8.29
CA ASP A 40 -4.83 -22.94 9.23
C ASP A 40 -6.12 -23.70 8.93
N PRO A 41 -6.53 -24.66 9.80
CA PRO A 41 -7.71 -25.49 9.55
C PRO A 41 -9.04 -24.71 9.48
N THR A 42 -9.03 -23.40 9.71
CA THR A 42 -10.20 -22.51 9.67
C THR A 42 -10.26 -21.65 8.41
N LYS A 43 -9.23 -21.70 7.56
CA LYS A 43 -9.08 -20.89 6.35
C LYS A 43 -8.90 -21.78 5.10
N TYR A 44 -9.07 -21.21 3.91
CA TYR A 44 -8.84 -21.90 2.64
C TYR A 44 -7.44 -21.62 2.11
N ASP A 45 -6.43 -22.01 2.89
CA ASP A 45 -5.01 -21.77 2.61
C ASP A 45 -4.22 -23.04 2.26
N GLU A 46 -4.89 -24.20 2.16
CA GLU A 46 -4.26 -25.51 1.93
C GLU A 46 -3.34 -25.53 0.70
N GLN A 47 -3.52 -24.57 -0.24
CA GLN A 47 -2.65 -24.42 -1.41
C GLN A 47 -1.23 -23.94 -1.04
N TYR A 48 -1.07 -23.33 0.13
CA TYR A 48 0.17 -22.73 0.62
C TYR A 48 0.87 -23.60 1.66
N THR A 49 0.74 -24.93 1.52
CA THR A 49 1.42 -25.92 2.38
C THR A 49 2.45 -26.74 1.61
N PRO A 50 3.44 -27.35 2.27
CA PRO A 50 4.43 -28.23 1.64
C PRO A 50 3.82 -29.48 0.97
N SER A 51 2.65 -29.93 1.44
CA SER A 51 1.92 -31.09 0.92
C SER A 51 1.01 -30.77 -0.26
N SER A 52 0.75 -29.50 -0.54
CA SER A 52 -0.12 -29.06 -1.63
C SER A 52 0.45 -29.33 -3.02
N ASP A 53 -0.40 -29.18 -4.04
CA ASP A 53 0.03 -29.21 -5.46
C ASP A 53 1.08 -28.13 -5.78
N ARG A 54 1.05 -26.99 -5.09
CA ARG A 54 2.04 -25.91 -5.21
C ARG A 54 3.36 -26.24 -4.52
N ARG A 55 3.33 -27.22 -3.59
CA ARG A 55 4.49 -27.58 -2.76
C ARG A 55 5.13 -26.34 -2.17
N TRP A 56 4.29 -25.51 -1.52
CA TRP A 56 4.72 -24.29 -0.87
C TRP A 56 5.51 -24.64 0.38
N ASN A 57 6.81 -24.48 0.32
CA ASN A 57 7.75 -24.88 1.37
C ASN A 57 8.59 -23.68 1.83
N GLU A 58 9.35 -23.87 2.87
CA GLU A 58 10.20 -22.85 3.47
C GLU A 58 11.12 -22.15 2.46
N GLU A 59 11.74 -22.87 1.52
CA GLU A 59 12.59 -22.26 0.49
C GLU A 59 11.85 -21.25 -0.38
N LYS A 60 10.61 -21.57 -0.78
CA LYS A 60 9.76 -20.70 -1.59
C LYS A 60 9.27 -19.49 -0.78
N TYR A 61 8.88 -19.74 0.48
CA TYR A 61 8.48 -18.70 1.40
C TYR A 61 9.60 -17.67 1.63
N GLN A 62 10.79 -18.13 1.97
CA GLN A 62 11.97 -17.26 2.15
C GLN A 62 12.38 -16.53 0.85
N THR A 63 12.21 -17.19 -0.30
CA THR A 63 12.40 -16.53 -1.61
C THR A 63 11.38 -15.41 -1.82
N LYS A 64 10.11 -15.66 -1.48
CA LYS A 64 9.03 -14.67 -1.58
C LYS A 64 9.31 -13.46 -0.68
N LEU A 65 9.65 -13.68 0.59
CA LEU A 65 10.03 -12.60 1.52
C LEU A 65 11.19 -11.76 0.99
N THR A 66 12.26 -12.43 0.50
CA THR A 66 13.43 -11.75 -0.07
C THR A 66 13.06 -10.91 -1.29
N ASN A 67 12.22 -11.44 -2.17
CA ASN A 67 11.75 -10.76 -3.36
C ASN A 67 10.90 -9.53 -3.01
N LEU A 68 9.92 -9.68 -2.13
CA LEU A 68 9.08 -8.56 -1.70
C LEU A 68 9.91 -7.47 -1.00
N ALA A 69 10.81 -7.88 -0.11
CA ALA A 69 11.70 -6.94 0.58
C ALA A 69 12.59 -6.15 -0.38
N LYS A 70 13.09 -6.78 -1.46
CA LYS A 70 13.83 -6.10 -2.52
C LYS A 70 12.97 -5.04 -3.22
N VAL A 71 11.71 -5.37 -3.56
CA VAL A 71 10.80 -4.42 -4.22
C VAL A 71 10.53 -3.23 -3.30
N ILE A 72 10.16 -3.50 -2.06
CA ILE A 72 9.80 -2.47 -1.07
C ILE A 72 10.99 -1.56 -0.77
N SER A 73 12.19 -2.12 -0.57
CA SER A 73 13.39 -1.33 -0.26
C SER A 73 13.84 -0.41 -1.41
N GLN A 74 13.30 -0.60 -2.62
CA GLN A 74 13.65 0.16 -3.83
C GLN A 74 12.44 0.82 -4.48
N LEU A 75 11.36 1.06 -3.72
CA LEU A 75 10.08 1.49 -4.30
C LEU A 75 10.21 2.85 -5.00
N ASN A 76 10.82 3.84 -4.38
CA ASN A 76 11.03 5.17 -4.93
C ASN A 76 12.51 5.54 -4.95
N ASN A 77 13.12 5.62 -6.13
CA ASN A 77 14.54 6.01 -6.32
C ASN A 77 15.50 5.25 -5.40
N ASP A 78 15.34 3.92 -5.32
CA ASP A 78 16.10 3.02 -4.44
C ASP A 78 15.96 3.34 -2.93
N GLN A 79 14.83 3.92 -2.55
CA GLN A 79 14.43 4.16 -1.16
C GLN A 79 13.16 3.38 -0.83
N ALA A 80 13.07 2.87 0.39
CA ALA A 80 11.85 2.30 0.91
C ALA A 80 10.87 3.42 1.29
N PRO A 81 9.53 3.22 1.11
CA PRO A 81 8.55 4.22 1.50
C PRO A 81 8.48 4.36 3.03
N GLU A 82 8.17 5.53 3.50
CA GLU A 82 7.93 5.79 4.93
C GLU A 82 6.61 5.17 5.40
N PHE A 83 5.64 5.09 4.49
CA PHE A 83 4.31 4.55 4.70
C PHE A 83 3.96 3.57 3.58
N LEU A 84 3.55 2.36 3.94
CA LEU A 84 3.26 1.31 2.97
C LEU A 84 2.01 0.52 3.35
N GLY A 85 0.97 0.60 2.52
CA GLY A 85 -0.15 -0.32 2.55
C GLY A 85 0.20 -1.63 1.84
N LEU A 86 -0.22 -2.75 2.41
CA LEU A 86 -0.08 -4.07 1.81
C LEU A 86 -1.45 -4.75 1.77
N CYS A 87 -1.64 -5.65 0.82
CA CYS A 87 -2.74 -6.60 0.84
C CYS A 87 -2.30 -7.99 0.35
N GLU A 88 -3.16 -8.97 0.56
CA GLU A 88 -2.88 -10.40 0.36
C GLU A 88 -1.76 -10.91 1.28
N VAL A 89 -1.77 -10.45 2.52
CA VAL A 89 -0.96 -10.97 3.61
C VAL A 89 -1.79 -11.90 4.47
N GLU A 90 -1.23 -13.02 4.89
CA GLU A 90 -1.97 -14.04 5.65
C GLU A 90 -2.23 -13.60 7.09
N ASN A 91 -1.19 -13.24 7.81
CA ASN A 91 -1.25 -12.99 9.25
C ASN A 91 -0.16 -12.00 9.68
N ARG A 92 -0.09 -11.75 10.98
CA ARG A 92 0.92 -10.85 11.54
C ARG A 92 2.34 -11.42 11.45
N GLU A 93 2.49 -12.73 11.59
CA GLU A 93 3.78 -13.42 11.59
C GLU A 93 4.50 -13.26 10.25
N VAL A 94 3.80 -13.39 9.11
CA VAL A 94 4.42 -13.17 7.79
C VAL A 94 4.86 -11.73 7.58
N LEU A 95 4.20 -10.76 8.23
CA LEU A 95 4.60 -9.36 8.20
C LEU A 95 5.85 -9.12 9.06
N GLU A 96 5.94 -9.76 10.23
CA GLU A 96 7.12 -9.71 11.09
C GLU A 96 8.34 -10.33 10.40
N ASP A 97 8.17 -11.46 9.73
CA ASP A 97 9.21 -12.08 8.90
C ASP A 97 9.63 -11.18 7.73
N LEU A 98 8.68 -10.51 7.08
CA LEU A 98 8.97 -9.60 5.97
C LEU A 98 9.84 -8.41 6.42
N ILE A 99 9.45 -7.72 7.51
CA ILE A 99 10.20 -6.55 7.99
C ILE A 99 11.53 -6.94 8.63
N ALA A 100 11.69 -8.18 9.10
CA ALA A 100 12.95 -8.71 9.64
C ALA A 100 13.96 -9.10 8.55
N THR A 101 13.58 -9.08 7.27
CA THR A 101 14.52 -9.34 6.18
C THR A 101 15.65 -8.31 6.16
N LYS A 102 16.86 -8.75 5.75
CA LYS A 102 18.04 -7.89 5.69
C LYS A 102 17.82 -6.59 4.90
N ALA A 103 16.94 -6.60 3.91
CA ALA A 103 16.68 -5.42 3.08
C ALA A 103 15.75 -4.41 3.76
N LEU A 104 14.87 -4.84 4.68
CA LEU A 104 13.91 -3.97 5.35
C LEU A 104 14.25 -3.67 6.81
N GLU A 105 15.04 -4.51 7.48
CA GLU A 105 15.50 -4.28 8.87
C GLU A 105 15.99 -2.85 9.14
N PRO A 106 16.78 -2.21 8.24
CA PRO A 106 17.30 -0.85 8.50
C PRO A 106 16.23 0.25 8.56
N PHE A 107 15.01 -0.01 8.06
CA PHE A 107 13.92 0.98 8.03
C PHE A 107 13.06 0.95 9.30
N GLU A 108 13.26 -0.03 10.19
CA GLU A 108 12.60 -0.15 11.51
C GLU A 108 11.07 -0.03 11.45
N TYR A 109 10.47 -0.67 10.45
CA TYR A 109 9.01 -0.66 10.26
C TYR A 109 8.26 -1.18 11.48
N LYS A 110 7.14 -0.54 11.78
CA LYS A 110 6.08 -1.02 12.67
C LYS A 110 4.91 -1.49 11.83
N ILE A 111 4.10 -2.37 12.41
CA ILE A 111 2.98 -3.03 11.76
C ILE A 111 1.67 -2.60 12.42
N ALA A 112 0.72 -2.07 11.65
CA ALA A 112 -0.69 -2.02 11.99
C ALA A 112 -1.42 -3.09 11.17
N HIS A 113 -2.05 -4.04 11.85
CA HIS A 113 -2.72 -5.17 11.24
C HIS A 113 -3.81 -5.69 12.18
N ILE A 114 -4.95 -6.05 11.62
CA ILE A 114 -6.08 -6.72 12.27
C ILE A 114 -6.55 -7.84 11.35
N GLU A 115 -6.70 -9.05 11.89
CA GLU A 115 -7.23 -10.22 11.17
C GLU A 115 -8.65 -9.94 10.69
N SER A 116 -8.94 -10.28 9.43
CA SER A 116 -10.24 -10.11 8.80
C SER A 116 -11.00 -11.44 8.71
N PRO A 117 -12.32 -11.38 8.48
CA PRO A 117 -13.14 -12.59 8.32
C PRO A 117 -13.04 -13.24 6.93
N ASP A 118 -12.11 -12.83 6.07
CA ASP A 118 -11.91 -13.43 4.73
C ASP A 118 -11.64 -14.93 4.86
N GLU A 119 -12.35 -15.73 4.06
CA GLU A 119 -12.30 -17.19 4.15
C GLU A 119 -10.97 -17.78 3.66
N ARG A 120 -10.24 -17.06 2.81
CA ARG A 120 -8.92 -17.48 2.33
C ARG A 120 -7.82 -17.19 3.36
N GLY A 121 -8.12 -16.42 4.42
CA GLY A 121 -7.14 -15.98 5.40
C GLY A 121 -6.16 -14.97 4.81
N ILE A 122 -6.65 -13.97 4.09
CA ILE A 122 -5.81 -12.86 3.63
C ILE A 122 -6.34 -11.53 4.15
N ASP A 123 -5.43 -10.65 4.47
CA ASP A 123 -5.71 -9.37 5.10
C ASP A 123 -5.09 -8.21 4.34
N VAL A 124 -5.35 -7.02 4.86
CA VAL A 124 -4.61 -5.80 4.57
C VAL A 124 -3.75 -5.43 5.76
N ALA A 125 -2.64 -4.75 5.52
CA ALA A 125 -1.74 -4.27 6.56
C ALA A 125 -1.18 -2.90 6.22
N PHE A 126 -0.68 -2.21 7.25
CA PHE A 126 0.01 -0.94 7.10
C PHE A 126 1.35 -0.98 7.83
N LEU A 127 2.43 -0.74 7.08
CA LEU A 127 3.79 -0.59 7.59
C LEU A 127 4.15 0.88 7.66
N TYR A 128 4.76 1.30 8.77
CA TYR A 128 5.13 2.70 8.98
C TYR A 128 6.41 2.84 9.80
N GLN A 129 7.12 3.93 9.61
CA GLN A 129 8.32 4.26 10.41
C GLN A 129 7.90 5.09 11.64
N GLU A 130 8.05 4.52 12.83
CA GLU A 130 7.61 5.13 14.10
C GLU A 130 8.26 6.49 14.39
N LYS A 131 9.47 6.72 13.87
CA LYS A 131 10.14 8.03 13.98
C LYS A 131 9.38 9.17 13.29
N LEU A 132 8.55 8.84 12.29
CA LEU A 132 7.77 9.81 11.51
C LEU A 132 6.31 9.85 11.90
N PHE A 133 5.76 8.75 12.38
CA PHE A 133 4.34 8.61 12.66
C PHE A 133 4.09 7.79 13.92
N LYS A 134 3.36 8.39 14.87
CA LYS A 134 2.94 7.72 16.10
C LYS A 134 1.47 7.37 16.00
N VAL A 135 1.18 6.10 15.87
CA VAL A 135 -0.19 5.57 15.84
C VAL A 135 -0.89 5.86 17.15
N THR A 136 -2.11 6.35 17.07
CA THR A 136 -2.99 6.64 18.20
C THR A 136 -4.18 5.69 18.25
N ASP A 137 -4.64 5.20 17.08
CA ASP A 137 -5.75 4.26 16.97
C ASP A 137 -5.64 3.36 15.73
N ILE A 138 -6.21 2.15 15.82
CA ILE A 138 -6.26 1.17 14.72
C ILE A 138 -7.63 0.50 14.74
N ASP A 139 -8.42 0.70 13.70
CA ASP A 139 -9.74 0.12 13.53
C ASP A 139 -9.85 -0.72 12.24
N ALA A 140 -10.69 -1.75 12.28
CA ALA A 140 -11.07 -2.56 11.14
C ALA A 140 -12.57 -2.42 10.87
N HIS A 141 -12.92 -2.12 9.60
CA HIS A 141 -14.30 -1.89 9.21
C HIS A 141 -14.73 -2.90 8.17
N GLN A 142 -15.68 -3.75 8.52
CA GLN A 142 -16.18 -4.80 7.63
C GLN A 142 -17.19 -4.25 6.61
N PRO A 143 -16.96 -4.40 5.28
CA PRO A 143 -18.02 -4.22 4.28
C PRO A 143 -19.10 -5.29 4.47
N ASP A 144 -20.37 -4.90 4.52
CA ASP A 144 -21.49 -5.83 4.69
C ASP A 144 -21.83 -6.52 3.35
N LEU A 145 -21.35 -7.75 3.19
CA LEU A 145 -21.65 -8.60 2.04
C LEU A 145 -22.67 -9.72 2.37
N SER A 146 -23.41 -9.63 3.47
CA SER A 146 -24.37 -10.64 3.91
C SER A 146 -25.46 -10.95 2.86
N ALA A 147 -25.84 -9.97 2.03
CA ALA A 147 -26.76 -10.15 0.92
C ALA A 147 -26.24 -11.11 -0.19
N PHE A 148 -24.93 -11.40 -0.19
CA PHE A 148 -24.26 -12.29 -1.14
C PHE A 148 -23.80 -13.60 -0.48
N ASP A 149 -24.12 -13.81 0.80
CA ASP A 149 -23.59 -14.92 1.60
C ASP A 149 -22.05 -15.02 1.48
N ASP A 150 -21.37 -13.86 1.58
CA ASP A 150 -19.95 -13.70 1.34
C ASP A 150 -19.30 -12.86 2.44
N LYS A 151 -18.00 -13.07 2.64
CA LYS A 151 -17.16 -12.30 3.54
C LYS A 151 -15.95 -11.79 2.77
N THR A 152 -15.42 -10.67 3.19
CA THR A 152 -14.25 -10.06 2.54
C THR A 152 -13.34 -9.45 3.58
N ARG A 153 -12.18 -8.99 3.13
CA ARG A 153 -11.21 -8.26 3.97
C ARG A 153 -11.85 -7.03 4.57
N ASP A 154 -11.51 -6.76 5.78
CA ASP A 154 -11.86 -5.52 6.43
C ASP A 154 -11.08 -4.35 5.81
N ILE A 155 -11.65 -3.15 5.90
CA ILE A 155 -10.95 -1.90 5.58
C ILE A 155 -10.20 -1.49 6.83
N LEU A 156 -8.87 -1.46 6.77
CA LEU A 156 -8.01 -1.07 7.89
C LEU A 156 -7.89 0.44 7.94
N HIS A 157 -8.25 1.07 9.05
CA HIS A 157 -8.06 2.47 9.35
C HIS A 157 -7.02 2.66 10.44
N VAL A 158 -6.01 3.45 10.17
CA VAL A 158 -4.93 3.77 11.12
C VAL A 158 -4.87 5.27 11.30
N GLU A 159 -5.12 5.73 12.52
CA GLU A 159 -4.97 7.13 12.92
C GLU A 159 -3.66 7.33 13.68
N GLY A 160 -3.03 8.47 13.50
CA GLY A 160 -1.83 8.83 14.24
C GLY A 160 -1.38 10.25 14.00
N LYS A 161 -0.23 10.59 14.59
CA LYS A 161 0.38 11.93 14.47
C LYS A 161 1.75 11.85 13.86
N ILE A 162 2.03 12.70 12.88
CA ILE A 162 3.38 12.93 12.37
C ILE A 162 4.20 13.79 13.34
N ALA A 163 5.51 13.90 13.10
CA ALA A 163 6.44 14.60 14.00
C ALA A 163 6.08 16.09 14.24
N SER A 164 5.43 16.75 13.27
CA SER A 164 4.90 18.12 13.41
C SER A 164 3.71 18.24 14.37
N GLY A 165 3.10 17.11 14.78
CA GLY A 165 1.90 17.05 15.62
C GLY A 165 0.59 17.01 14.86
N GLU A 166 0.61 17.08 13.52
CA GLU A 166 -0.58 16.95 12.66
C GLU A 166 -1.13 15.53 12.71
N SER A 167 -2.46 15.41 12.76
CA SER A 167 -3.14 14.11 12.65
C SER A 167 -3.20 13.68 11.19
N MET A 168 -2.95 12.38 10.96
CA MET A 168 -3.10 11.73 9.65
C MET A 168 -3.88 10.43 9.80
N HIS A 169 -4.63 10.12 8.76
CA HIS A 169 -5.41 8.90 8.64
C HIS A 169 -4.98 8.13 7.40
N PHE A 170 -4.61 6.86 7.60
CA PHE A 170 -4.32 5.93 6.51
C PHE A 170 -5.41 4.87 6.46
N ILE A 171 -5.99 4.65 5.29
CA ILE A 171 -7.08 3.69 5.10
C ILE A 171 -6.67 2.70 4.02
N VAL A 172 -6.42 1.44 4.40
CA VAL A 172 -5.93 0.40 3.49
C VAL A 172 -7.08 -0.53 3.09
N ASN A 173 -7.19 -0.80 1.80
CA ASN A 173 -8.29 -1.52 1.20
C ASN A 173 -7.83 -2.72 0.37
N HIS A 174 -8.62 -3.79 0.35
CA HIS A 174 -8.58 -4.82 -0.67
C HIS A 174 -10.01 -5.29 -0.97
N TRP A 175 -10.60 -4.78 -2.04
CA TRP A 175 -12.00 -5.04 -2.35
C TRP A 175 -12.24 -6.40 -3.01
N PRO A 176 -13.52 -6.87 -3.07
CA PRO A 176 -13.89 -8.13 -3.72
C PRO A 176 -13.40 -8.22 -5.16
N SER A 177 -12.74 -9.34 -5.49
CA SER A 177 -12.10 -9.54 -6.80
C SER A 177 -13.10 -9.67 -7.95
N ARG A 178 -12.59 -9.52 -9.18
CA ARG A 178 -13.35 -9.71 -10.42
C ARG A 178 -13.50 -11.19 -10.83
N GLY A 179 -13.10 -12.15 -9.97
CA GLY A 179 -13.04 -13.58 -10.26
C GLY A 179 -14.36 -14.21 -10.74
N GLU A 180 -15.50 -13.70 -10.25
CA GLU A 180 -16.83 -14.10 -10.72
C GLU A 180 -17.27 -13.38 -12.01
N GLY A 181 -16.42 -12.51 -12.57
CA GLY A 181 -16.70 -11.63 -13.70
C GLY A 181 -17.05 -10.21 -13.26
N LEU A 182 -16.57 -9.22 -14.01
CA LEU A 182 -16.62 -7.80 -13.68
C LEU A 182 -18.03 -7.33 -13.26
N ARG A 183 -19.05 -7.67 -14.04
CA ARG A 183 -20.44 -7.24 -13.78
C ARG A 183 -21.08 -7.96 -12.59
N LYS A 184 -20.77 -9.23 -12.38
CA LYS A 184 -21.37 -10.03 -11.31
C LYS A 184 -20.83 -9.62 -9.95
N SER A 185 -19.54 -9.29 -9.87
CA SER A 185 -18.87 -8.86 -8.64
C SER A 185 -18.99 -7.35 -8.36
N GLU A 186 -19.38 -6.50 -9.34
CA GLU A 186 -19.52 -5.05 -9.19
C GLU A 186 -20.38 -4.65 -7.96
N PRO A 187 -21.55 -5.27 -7.66
CA PRO A 187 -22.33 -4.89 -6.49
C PRO A 187 -21.57 -5.07 -5.15
N LYS A 188 -20.73 -6.09 -5.04
CA LYS A 188 -19.91 -6.31 -3.83
C LYS A 188 -18.89 -5.17 -3.65
N ARG A 189 -18.25 -4.71 -4.74
CA ARG A 189 -17.31 -3.56 -4.69
C ARG A 189 -18.03 -2.24 -4.44
N ILE A 190 -19.27 -2.08 -4.88
CA ILE A 190 -20.10 -0.91 -4.53
C ILE A 190 -20.34 -0.86 -3.02
N LEU A 191 -20.66 -2.00 -2.37
CA LEU A 191 -20.83 -2.05 -0.91
C LEU A 191 -19.52 -1.73 -0.16
N ALA A 192 -18.38 -2.22 -0.67
CA ALA A 192 -17.08 -1.86 -0.11
C ALA A 192 -16.79 -0.35 -0.27
N ALA A 193 -17.13 0.24 -1.41
CA ALA A 193 -17.03 1.67 -1.66
C ALA A 193 -17.95 2.49 -0.74
N GLU A 194 -19.18 2.04 -0.48
CA GLU A 194 -20.10 2.68 0.47
C GLU A 194 -19.51 2.67 1.89
N LYS A 195 -18.94 1.55 2.34
CA LYS A 195 -18.30 1.45 3.64
C LYS A 195 -17.08 2.39 3.74
N LEU A 196 -16.21 2.40 2.73
CA LEU A 196 -15.08 3.33 2.70
C LEU A 196 -15.54 4.80 2.73
N LYS A 197 -16.63 5.12 1.98
CA LYS A 197 -17.20 6.46 1.99
C LYS A 197 -17.72 6.87 3.37
N GLU A 198 -18.40 5.96 4.07
CA GLU A 198 -18.85 6.17 5.45
C GLU A 198 -17.68 6.54 6.36
N ILE A 199 -16.55 5.80 6.27
CA ILE A 199 -15.35 6.00 7.11
C ILE A 199 -14.80 7.41 6.87
N TYR A 200 -14.35 7.73 5.63
CA TYR A 200 -13.66 9.00 5.40
C TYR A 200 -14.59 10.22 5.54
N THR A 201 -15.88 10.09 5.24
CA THR A 201 -16.82 11.22 5.45
C THR A 201 -17.14 11.44 6.93
N THR A 202 -17.04 10.40 7.77
CA THR A 202 -17.16 10.55 9.22
C THR A 202 -15.95 11.33 9.75
N ILE A 203 -14.74 10.96 9.34
CA ILE A 203 -13.51 11.70 9.70
C ILE A 203 -13.61 13.17 9.28
N LEU A 204 -13.98 13.44 8.01
CA LEU A 204 -14.08 14.81 7.48
C LEU A 204 -15.21 15.63 8.12
N ARG A 205 -16.24 15.00 8.69
CA ARG A 205 -17.29 15.68 9.46
C ARG A 205 -16.80 16.10 10.84
N GLU A 206 -15.92 15.32 11.45
CA GLU A 206 -15.30 15.62 12.74
C GLU A 206 -14.17 16.63 12.61
N ASP A 207 -13.32 16.44 11.60
CA ASP A 207 -12.26 17.38 11.23
C ASP A 207 -12.25 17.62 9.70
N PRO A 208 -12.81 18.74 9.22
CA PRO A 208 -12.81 19.09 7.80
C PRO A 208 -11.42 19.33 7.18
N GLN A 209 -10.37 19.42 8.01
CA GLN A 209 -8.99 19.58 7.59
C GLN A 209 -8.17 18.28 7.79
N ALA A 210 -8.83 17.16 8.07
CA ALA A 210 -8.15 15.88 8.25
C ALA A 210 -7.34 15.49 7.01
N LYS A 211 -6.08 15.14 7.23
CA LYS A 211 -5.19 14.60 6.21
C LYS A 211 -5.43 13.10 6.09
N ILE A 212 -6.14 12.70 5.04
CA ILE A 212 -6.55 11.32 4.81
C ILE A 212 -5.85 10.79 3.56
N ILE A 213 -5.25 9.62 3.66
CA ILE A 213 -4.69 8.85 2.54
C ILE A 213 -5.40 7.51 2.49
N VAL A 214 -6.12 7.27 1.41
CA VAL A 214 -6.79 6.00 1.12
C VAL A 214 -5.99 5.29 0.05
N MET A 215 -5.63 4.04 0.29
CA MET A 215 -4.86 3.23 -0.65
C MET A 215 -5.41 1.81 -0.71
N GLY A 216 -5.17 1.12 -1.83
CA GLY A 216 -5.64 -0.27 -1.93
C GLY A 216 -5.61 -0.85 -3.33
N ASP A 217 -5.80 -2.18 -3.38
CA ASP A 217 -6.31 -2.89 -4.53
C ASP A 217 -7.85 -2.82 -4.50
N PHE A 218 -8.39 -1.90 -5.28
CA PHE A 218 -9.84 -1.69 -5.35
C PHE A 218 -10.54 -2.71 -6.25
N ASN A 219 -9.79 -3.54 -6.97
CA ASN A 219 -10.32 -4.45 -7.98
C ASN A 219 -11.27 -3.77 -9.00
N ASP A 220 -11.25 -2.44 -9.03
CA ASP A 220 -11.93 -1.55 -9.96
C ASP A 220 -11.00 -0.39 -10.35
N GLU A 221 -11.19 0.11 -11.56
CA GLU A 221 -10.40 1.23 -12.09
C GLU A 221 -11.02 2.57 -11.65
N PRO A 222 -10.27 3.69 -11.70
CA PRO A 222 -10.78 5.03 -11.40
C PRO A 222 -12.10 5.36 -12.10
N SER A 223 -12.29 4.92 -13.34
CA SER A 223 -13.50 5.13 -14.14
C SER A 223 -14.69 4.23 -13.76
N ASN A 224 -14.47 3.15 -12.99
CA ASN A 224 -15.57 2.23 -12.62
C ASN A 224 -16.52 2.84 -11.58
N LYS A 225 -17.77 2.37 -11.55
CA LYS A 225 -18.85 2.97 -10.77
C LYS A 225 -18.61 3.05 -9.27
N SER A 226 -17.93 2.05 -8.69
CA SER A 226 -17.58 2.04 -7.27
C SER A 226 -16.70 3.24 -6.90
N ILE A 227 -15.76 3.62 -7.77
CA ILE A 227 -14.83 4.74 -7.58
C ILE A 227 -15.47 6.05 -8.07
N SER A 228 -15.88 6.12 -9.35
CA SER A 228 -16.34 7.35 -9.98
C SER A 228 -17.67 7.86 -9.46
N ASN A 229 -18.61 6.95 -9.13
CA ASN A 229 -19.97 7.33 -8.74
C ASN A 229 -20.21 7.13 -7.24
N THR A 230 -19.84 5.98 -6.67
CA THR A 230 -20.14 5.68 -5.26
C THR A 230 -19.23 6.46 -4.33
N LEU A 231 -17.91 6.37 -4.48
CA LEU A 231 -16.98 7.25 -3.76
C LEU A 231 -17.10 8.69 -4.27
N ALA A 232 -17.37 8.85 -5.57
CA ALA A 232 -17.44 10.13 -6.25
C ALA A 232 -16.17 10.96 -6.09
N VAL A 233 -15.01 10.31 -6.24
CA VAL A 233 -13.69 10.95 -6.16
C VAL A 233 -13.49 11.94 -7.32
N SER A 234 -12.64 12.94 -7.14
CA SER A 234 -12.22 13.84 -8.20
C SER A 234 -10.96 13.30 -8.89
N CYS A 235 -10.95 13.41 -10.22
CA CYS A 235 -9.73 13.23 -11.03
C CYS A 235 -9.08 14.57 -11.42
N ASP A 236 -9.70 15.70 -11.07
CA ASP A 236 -9.15 17.02 -11.31
C ASP A 236 -8.78 17.68 -9.98
N VAL A 237 -7.50 17.86 -9.77
CA VAL A 237 -6.93 18.45 -8.55
C VAL A 237 -7.46 19.84 -8.24
N ASN A 238 -7.83 20.63 -9.28
CA ASN A 238 -8.31 22.00 -9.12
C ASN A 238 -9.80 22.08 -8.74
N SER A 239 -10.53 20.97 -8.82
CA SER A 239 -11.99 20.91 -8.59
C SER A 239 -12.40 20.05 -7.39
N VAL A 240 -11.45 19.62 -6.57
CA VAL A 240 -11.71 18.77 -5.40
C VAL A 240 -12.49 19.56 -4.33
N LYS A 241 -13.65 19.05 -3.95
CA LYS A 241 -14.46 19.63 -2.87
C LYS A 241 -13.88 19.24 -1.50
N ALA A 242 -14.15 20.04 -0.47
CA ALA A 242 -13.68 19.78 0.90
C ALA A 242 -14.07 18.40 1.47
N THR A 243 -15.17 17.81 1.01
CA THR A 243 -15.66 16.49 1.44
C THR A 243 -15.35 15.38 0.44
N GLN A 244 -14.48 15.63 -0.52
CA GLN A 244 -14.17 14.73 -1.63
C GLN A 244 -12.70 14.31 -1.57
N LEU A 245 -12.41 13.09 -2.01
CA LEU A 245 -11.04 12.65 -2.23
C LEU A 245 -10.60 12.96 -3.67
N PHE A 246 -9.32 13.23 -3.85
CA PHE A 246 -8.64 13.27 -5.14
C PHE A 246 -7.98 11.92 -5.40
N ASN A 247 -8.22 11.33 -6.57
CA ASN A 247 -7.55 10.11 -6.98
C ASN A 247 -6.34 10.44 -7.85
N ALA A 248 -5.14 10.18 -7.34
CA ALA A 248 -3.89 10.53 -7.99
C ALA A 248 -3.58 9.66 -9.24
N PHE A 249 -4.31 8.57 -9.45
CA PHE A 249 -4.06 7.58 -10.50
C PHE A 249 -4.96 7.70 -11.74
N CYS A 250 -5.91 8.63 -11.76
CA CYS A 250 -6.81 8.81 -12.89
C CYS A 250 -6.08 9.14 -14.21
N GLU A 251 -5.04 9.97 -14.15
CA GLU A 251 -4.28 10.33 -15.35
C GLU A 251 -3.52 9.14 -15.92
N LEU A 252 -2.96 8.28 -15.05
CA LEU A 252 -2.26 7.06 -15.48
C LEU A 252 -3.22 6.08 -16.15
N GLU A 253 -4.45 5.89 -15.62
CA GLU A 253 -5.50 5.11 -16.29
C GLU A 253 -5.81 5.65 -17.69
N GLN A 254 -6.01 6.98 -17.82
CA GLN A 254 -6.31 7.62 -19.11
C GLN A 254 -5.19 7.48 -20.15
N GLN A 255 -3.96 7.23 -19.69
CA GLN A 255 -2.78 6.97 -20.52
C GLN A 255 -2.56 5.47 -20.78
N ASP A 256 -3.53 4.61 -20.49
CA ASP A 256 -3.46 3.14 -20.60
C ASP A 256 -2.35 2.49 -19.74
N PHE A 257 -1.95 3.12 -18.64
CA PHE A 257 -1.09 2.50 -17.64
C PHE A 257 -1.94 1.72 -16.61
N GLY A 258 -1.32 0.71 -15.99
CA GLY A 258 -1.97 -0.08 -14.94
C GLY A 258 -0.97 -0.80 -14.05
N SER A 259 -1.42 -1.18 -12.87
CA SER A 259 -0.65 -1.96 -11.91
C SER A 259 -0.80 -3.48 -12.11
N TYR A 260 -1.88 -3.90 -12.73
CA TYR A 260 -2.23 -5.28 -13.04
C TYR A 260 -2.43 -5.49 -14.53
N LYS A 261 -2.02 -6.65 -15.07
CA LYS A 261 -2.20 -6.95 -16.50
C LYS A 261 -3.03 -8.19 -16.69
N TYR A 262 -4.22 -8.01 -17.26
CA TYR A 262 -5.08 -9.12 -17.65
C TYR A 262 -5.07 -9.31 -19.17
N ARG A 263 -4.52 -10.44 -19.65
CA ARG A 263 -4.29 -10.72 -21.07
C ARG A 263 -3.40 -9.64 -21.73
N SER A 264 -3.99 -8.76 -22.54
CA SER A 264 -3.29 -7.65 -23.22
C SER A 264 -3.66 -6.27 -22.66
N TYR A 265 -4.54 -6.20 -21.68
CA TYR A 265 -5.03 -4.94 -21.11
C TYR A 265 -4.36 -4.68 -19.77
N TRP A 266 -4.02 -3.42 -19.53
CA TRP A 266 -3.63 -2.94 -18.24
C TRP A 266 -4.86 -2.49 -17.48
N ASP A 267 -4.98 -2.89 -16.23
CA ASP A 267 -6.00 -2.43 -15.29
C ASP A 267 -5.32 -1.63 -14.17
N MET A 268 -5.82 -0.42 -13.86
CA MET A 268 -5.37 0.42 -12.76
C MET A 268 -6.12 0.06 -11.48
N LEU A 269 -5.82 -1.10 -10.87
CA LEU A 269 -6.52 -1.63 -9.71
C LEU A 269 -5.99 -1.07 -8.39
N ASP A 270 -4.68 -0.84 -8.33
CA ASP A 270 -3.99 -0.32 -7.16
C ASP A 270 -3.92 1.20 -7.26
N GLN A 271 -4.52 1.91 -6.29
CA GLN A 271 -4.69 3.36 -6.34
C GLN A 271 -4.42 3.99 -4.98
N ILE A 272 -4.02 5.26 -4.99
CA ILE A 272 -3.91 6.10 -3.80
C ILE A 272 -4.74 7.36 -4.01
N MET A 273 -5.63 7.63 -3.05
CA MET A 273 -6.53 8.78 -3.02
C MET A 273 -6.25 9.61 -1.77
N ILE A 274 -6.36 10.92 -1.87
CA ILE A 274 -6.02 11.83 -0.79
C ILE A 274 -7.11 12.85 -0.52
N SER A 275 -7.22 13.32 0.71
CA SER A 275 -8.16 14.40 1.09
C SER A 275 -7.70 15.75 0.55
N ASN A 276 -8.66 16.70 0.44
CA ASN A 276 -8.39 18.06 -0.01
C ASN A 276 -7.35 18.78 0.86
N ALA A 277 -7.26 18.45 2.15
CA ALA A 277 -6.27 19.03 3.05
C ALA A 277 -4.81 18.77 2.61
N LEU A 278 -4.54 17.61 2.01
CA LEU A 278 -3.21 17.29 1.45
C LEU A 278 -2.92 18.00 0.12
N LEU A 279 -3.93 18.57 -0.55
CA LEU A 279 -3.76 19.34 -1.79
C LEU A 279 -3.57 20.82 -1.53
N ALA A 280 -4.22 21.36 -0.48
CA ALA A 280 -4.33 22.79 -0.22
C ALA A 280 -3.25 23.31 0.73
N ASP A 281 -2.64 22.46 1.54
CA ASP A 281 -1.62 22.86 2.51
C ASP A 281 -0.27 23.09 1.81
N THR A 282 0.34 24.23 2.07
CA THR A 282 1.67 24.60 1.57
C THR A 282 2.67 24.80 2.71
N THR A 283 2.26 24.55 3.96
CA THR A 283 3.07 24.80 5.16
C THR A 283 3.37 23.54 5.98
N GLY A 284 2.69 22.44 5.69
CA GLY A 284 2.88 21.13 6.32
C GLY A 284 2.96 20.04 5.26
N LEU A 285 2.83 18.80 5.69
CA LEU A 285 2.89 17.67 4.78
C LEU A 285 1.77 17.75 3.73
N HIS A 286 2.15 17.82 2.44
CA HIS A 286 1.23 17.99 1.32
C HIS A 286 1.63 17.13 0.12
N TYR A 287 0.69 16.88 -0.79
CA TYR A 287 0.90 16.06 -1.96
C TYR A 287 1.79 16.74 -3.00
N GLN A 288 2.86 16.09 -3.39
CA GLN A 288 3.67 16.51 -4.54
C GLN A 288 2.89 16.24 -5.82
N HIS A 289 2.48 17.30 -6.51
CA HIS A 289 1.72 17.18 -7.75
C HIS A 289 2.40 16.29 -8.79
N ASN A 290 1.62 15.43 -9.43
CA ASN A 290 2.06 14.51 -10.48
C ASN A 290 3.12 13.49 -10.01
N SER A 291 3.20 13.21 -8.72
CA SER A 291 4.12 12.22 -8.17
C SER A 291 3.59 10.78 -8.22
N ALA A 292 2.31 10.59 -8.57
CA ALA A 292 1.74 9.25 -8.70
C ALA A 292 2.52 8.41 -9.71
N SER A 293 2.94 7.23 -9.29
CA SER A 293 3.85 6.39 -10.07
C SER A 293 3.58 4.91 -9.85
N ILE A 294 3.92 4.12 -10.87
CA ILE A 294 3.92 2.65 -10.85
C ILE A 294 5.37 2.20 -10.91
N LYS A 295 5.79 1.34 -10.00
CA LYS A 295 7.14 0.74 -10.02
C LYS A 295 7.14 -0.46 -10.96
N ASN A 296 7.52 -0.26 -12.21
CA ASN A 296 7.51 -1.27 -13.28
C ASN A 296 8.89 -1.49 -13.91
N GLU A 297 9.90 -1.66 -13.10
CA GLU A 297 11.27 -1.93 -13.53
C GLU A 297 11.39 -3.24 -14.32
N TYR A 298 12.32 -3.28 -15.29
CA TYR A 298 12.56 -4.46 -16.13
C TYR A 298 12.68 -5.78 -15.35
N TRP A 299 13.34 -5.75 -14.19
CA TRP A 299 13.51 -6.95 -13.36
C TRP A 299 12.23 -7.40 -12.62
N LEU A 300 11.18 -6.57 -12.58
CA LEU A 300 9.85 -6.90 -12.07
C LEU A 300 8.94 -7.57 -13.12
N GLU A 301 9.36 -7.59 -14.36
CA GLU A 301 8.55 -8.03 -15.50
C GLU A 301 8.85 -9.46 -15.92
N GLN A 302 7.89 -10.09 -16.58
CA GLN A 302 8.07 -11.32 -17.31
C GLN A 302 8.65 -11.04 -18.70
N HIS A 303 9.65 -11.83 -19.10
CA HIS A 303 10.33 -11.68 -20.39
C HIS A 303 10.37 -12.97 -21.19
N GLY A 304 10.43 -12.83 -22.54
CA GLY A 304 10.64 -13.94 -23.46
C GLY A 304 9.46 -14.93 -23.57
N ASN A 305 8.26 -14.50 -23.23
CA ASN A 305 7.05 -15.32 -23.31
C ASN A 305 5.82 -14.46 -23.69
N LYS A 306 4.64 -15.10 -23.79
CA LYS A 306 3.38 -14.40 -24.15
C LYS A 306 2.88 -13.39 -23.10
N TYR A 307 3.51 -13.32 -21.95
CA TYR A 307 3.21 -12.40 -20.86
C TYR A 307 4.25 -11.28 -20.74
N GLU A 308 5.01 -11.03 -21.81
CA GLU A 308 6.04 -9.99 -21.89
C GLU A 308 5.55 -8.67 -21.28
N GLY A 309 6.37 -8.08 -20.41
CA GLY A 309 6.08 -6.84 -19.71
C GLY A 309 5.02 -6.93 -18.63
N SER A 310 4.43 -8.11 -18.37
CA SER A 310 3.52 -8.29 -17.20
C SER A 310 4.32 -8.46 -15.93
N PRO A 311 3.76 -8.13 -14.74
CA PRO A 311 4.42 -8.40 -13.48
C PRO A 311 4.89 -9.85 -13.36
N LEU A 312 6.11 -10.06 -12.87
CA LEU A 312 6.66 -11.39 -12.64
C LEU A 312 6.10 -11.96 -11.33
N ARG A 313 5.05 -12.75 -11.47
CA ARG A 313 4.29 -13.32 -10.35
C ARG A 313 4.95 -14.56 -9.72
N THR A 314 4.50 -14.92 -8.55
CA THR A 314 5.00 -16.09 -7.80
C THR A 314 4.66 -17.39 -8.51
N PHE A 315 3.42 -17.52 -9.02
CA PHE A 315 2.95 -18.70 -9.76
C PHE A 315 2.27 -18.34 -11.07
N GLY A 316 2.53 -19.10 -12.13
CA GLY A 316 1.76 -19.14 -13.37
C GLY A 316 0.84 -20.36 -13.37
N GLY A 317 -0.36 -20.24 -12.82
CA GLY A 317 -1.20 -21.40 -12.50
C GLY A 317 -0.57 -22.27 -11.41
N ARG A 318 -0.23 -23.54 -11.73
CA ARG A 318 0.47 -24.45 -10.78
C ARG A 318 2.00 -24.36 -10.85
N LYS A 319 2.53 -23.68 -11.90
CA LYS A 319 3.99 -23.59 -12.10
C LYS A 319 4.56 -22.49 -11.23
N TYR A 320 5.51 -22.83 -10.37
CA TYR A 320 6.30 -21.86 -9.61
C TYR A 320 7.22 -21.09 -10.57
N LEU A 321 7.13 -19.76 -10.53
CA LEU A 321 7.96 -18.85 -11.32
C LEU A 321 9.00 -18.14 -10.45
N GLY A 322 8.78 -18.06 -9.13
CA GLY A 322 9.69 -17.44 -8.18
C GLY A 322 9.80 -15.92 -8.35
N GLY A 323 8.71 -15.30 -8.81
CA GLY A 323 8.65 -13.86 -9.00
C GLY A 323 8.27 -13.09 -7.74
N TYR A 324 7.80 -11.88 -7.94
CA TYR A 324 7.54 -10.89 -6.90
C TYR A 324 6.05 -10.82 -6.55
N SER A 325 5.22 -10.39 -7.49
CA SER A 325 3.76 -10.31 -7.42
C SER A 325 3.16 -10.28 -8.81
N ASP A 326 1.85 -10.49 -8.94
CA ASP A 326 1.09 -10.25 -10.16
C ASP A 326 0.58 -8.81 -10.31
N HIS A 327 0.92 -7.95 -9.33
CA HIS A 327 0.75 -6.51 -9.37
C HIS A 327 2.10 -5.78 -9.36
N PHE A 328 2.16 -4.62 -9.99
CA PHE A 328 3.21 -3.65 -9.72
C PHE A 328 2.84 -2.77 -8.54
N PRO A 329 3.76 -2.45 -7.63
CA PRO A 329 3.46 -1.51 -6.56
C PRO A 329 3.29 -0.10 -7.09
N VAL A 330 2.47 0.68 -6.39
CA VAL A 330 2.18 2.09 -6.70
C VAL A 330 2.60 2.99 -5.55
N TYR A 331 2.93 4.24 -5.85
CA TYR A 331 3.30 5.20 -4.82
C TYR A 331 3.01 6.64 -5.23
N ILE A 332 2.97 7.51 -4.22
CA ILE A 332 2.95 8.97 -4.33
C ILE A 332 4.04 9.56 -3.45
N SER A 333 4.44 10.80 -3.70
CA SER A 333 5.33 11.57 -2.84
C SER A 333 4.57 12.70 -2.16
N LEU A 334 4.94 12.95 -0.89
CA LEU A 334 4.49 14.10 -0.11
C LEU A 334 5.71 14.98 0.19
N GLU A 335 5.51 16.30 0.26
CA GLU A 335 6.49 17.31 0.63
C GLU A 335 6.15 17.92 1.98
N LEU A 336 7.18 18.39 2.73
CA LEU A 336 7.04 19.10 4.01
C LEU A 336 7.08 20.61 3.80
#